data_15262ce04909d3eafa89e0aa4ed0f96a
#
_entry.id   15262ce04909d3eafa89e0aa4ed0f96a
#
_cell.length_a   1.000
_cell.length_b   1.000
_cell.length_c   1.000
_cell.angle_alpha   90.00
_cell.angle_beta   90.00
_cell.angle_gamma   90.00
#
_symmetry.space_group_name_H-M   'P 1'
#
loop_
_entity.id
_entity.type
_entity.pdbx_description
1 polymer ?
#
loop_
_entity_poly.entity_id
_entity_poly.type
_entity_poly.pdbx_seq_one_letter_code
_entity_poly.pdbx_strand_id
1 'polypeptide(L)'
;VSRHRFGFRFDKSIVPSRHGSSIGAAHLQAPEALQEEMRALVRFKSATLTDLGFSRSGVWGRETAAQRGEHLALMFGALAADPQGEVAGLGVPAEALSLALLVVPAVWDWYIRWRELRRGFFTRWEAEMLLLAAAFTREEFGWLRQNPALADRLEPIPGILEAAEIADIQSDWPAACDGMNRHALARAREVQRVARVHRDPFEPILPVLEAASPVS
;
A
#
# COMPACT_ATOMS: atom_id res chain seq x y z
N VAL A 1 -0.32 6.67 -23.10
CA VAL A 1 -0.06 5.58 -22.15
C VAL A 1 -1.40 5.09 -21.65
N SER A 2 -1.79 3.90 -22.08
CA SER A 2 -3.05 3.29 -21.68
C SER A 2 -3.08 3.13 -20.15
N ARG A 3 -4.07 3.78 -19.51
CA ARG A 3 -4.30 3.64 -18.08
C ARG A 3 -5.08 2.34 -17.87
N HIS A 4 -4.45 1.19 -18.09
CA HIS A 4 -5.06 -0.08 -17.74
C HIS A 4 -5.26 -0.13 -16.24
N ARG A 5 -6.51 -0.23 -15.84
CA ARG A 5 -6.91 -0.33 -14.43
C ARG A 5 -6.80 -1.81 -14.06
N PHE A 6 -5.79 -2.15 -13.27
CA PHE A 6 -5.45 -3.50 -12.85
C PHE A 6 -5.89 -3.81 -11.41
N GLY A 7 -6.47 -2.84 -10.71
CA GLY A 7 -6.88 -3.00 -9.31
C GLY A 7 -8.00 -4.03 -9.12
N PHE A 8 -8.04 -4.66 -7.97
CA PHE A 8 -9.19 -5.45 -7.56
C PHE A 8 -10.41 -4.59 -7.25
N ARG A 9 -11.58 -5.21 -7.30
CA ARG A 9 -12.80 -4.63 -6.79
C ARG A 9 -13.17 -5.34 -5.49
N PHE A 10 -13.29 -4.58 -4.42
CA PHE A 10 -13.97 -5.02 -3.20
C PHE A 10 -15.47 -4.78 -3.32
N ASP A 11 -16.27 -5.57 -2.59
CA ASP A 11 -17.69 -5.35 -2.51
C ASP A 11 -17.99 -3.93 -2.00
N LYS A 12 -19.02 -3.28 -2.56
CA LYS A 12 -19.38 -1.90 -2.19
C LYS A 12 -19.90 -1.77 -0.76
N SER A 13 -20.36 -2.87 -0.16
CA SER A 13 -20.71 -2.92 1.26
C SER A 13 -19.48 -2.89 2.17
N ILE A 14 -18.30 -3.29 1.65
CA ILE A 14 -17.02 -3.28 2.35
C ILE A 14 -16.29 -1.95 2.11
N VAL A 15 -16.06 -1.64 0.84
CA VAL A 15 -15.35 -0.41 0.42
C VAL A 15 -16.31 0.47 -0.38
N PRO A 16 -16.76 1.60 0.19
CA PRO A 16 -17.65 2.52 -0.51
C PRO A 16 -17.02 3.06 -1.78
N SER A 17 -17.80 3.29 -2.82
CA SER A 17 -17.33 3.99 -4.01
C SER A 17 -17.16 5.48 -3.72
N ARG A 18 -16.09 6.08 -4.22
CA ARG A 18 -15.91 7.55 -4.18
C ARG A 18 -16.91 8.24 -5.11
N HIS A 19 -17.41 9.40 -4.72
CA HIS A 19 -18.19 10.25 -5.60
C HIS A 19 -17.39 10.63 -6.84
N GLY A 20 -17.94 10.42 -8.03
CA GLY A 20 -17.27 10.75 -9.30
C GLY A 20 -16.18 9.77 -9.76
N SER A 21 -15.92 8.70 -9.02
CA SER A 21 -15.02 7.63 -9.44
C SER A 21 -15.72 6.74 -10.47
N SER A 22 -15.56 7.04 -11.75
CA SER A 22 -15.84 6.07 -12.81
C SER A 22 -14.76 4.98 -12.78
N ILE A 23 -14.86 4.06 -11.83
CA ILE A 23 -14.05 2.85 -11.85
C ILE A 23 -14.52 2.04 -13.05
N GLY A 24 -13.79 2.15 -14.15
CA GLY A 24 -14.11 1.47 -15.40
C GLY A 24 -14.15 -0.06 -15.24
N ALA A 25 -14.83 -0.71 -16.15
CA ALA A 25 -15.36 -2.06 -16.11
C ALA A 25 -14.35 -3.23 -16.06
N ALA A 26 -13.08 -3.04 -15.77
CA ALA A 26 -12.03 -4.06 -15.95
C ALA A 26 -11.36 -4.55 -14.64
N HIS A 27 -11.99 -4.34 -13.48
CA HIS A 27 -11.42 -4.86 -12.24
C HIS A 27 -11.92 -6.27 -11.94
N LEU A 28 -10.98 -7.17 -11.67
CA LEU A 28 -11.30 -8.49 -11.13
C LEU A 28 -11.88 -8.32 -9.70
N GLN A 29 -12.83 -9.18 -9.36
CA GLN A 29 -13.33 -9.25 -7.99
C GLN A 29 -12.19 -9.73 -7.07
N ALA A 30 -12.00 -9.07 -5.94
CA ALA A 30 -11.03 -9.51 -4.96
C ALA A 30 -11.38 -10.93 -4.45
N PRO A 31 -10.37 -11.79 -4.18
CA PRO A 31 -10.60 -13.10 -3.58
C PRO A 31 -11.39 -13.00 -2.27
N GLU A 32 -12.26 -13.97 -1.98
CA GLU A 32 -13.15 -13.89 -0.82
C GLU A 32 -12.40 -13.72 0.50
N ALA A 33 -11.31 -14.46 0.69
CA ALA A 33 -10.49 -14.31 1.90
C ALA A 33 -9.94 -12.89 2.06
N LEU A 34 -9.44 -12.27 0.99
CA LEU A 34 -8.98 -10.88 1.02
C LEU A 34 -10.13 -9.89 1.24
N GLN A 35 -11.35 -10.20 0.73
CA GLN A 35 -12.53 -9.39 1.00
C GLN A 35 -12.94 -9.44 2.48
N GLU A 36 -12.86 -10.61 3.12
CA GLU A 36 -13.15 -10.76 4.55
C GLU A 36 -12.17 -9.99 5.41
N GLU A 37 -10.88 -10.09 5.12
CA GLU A 37 -9.83 -9.30 5.81
C GLU A 37 -10.06 -7.79 5.62
N MET A 38 -10.40 -7.36 4.41
CA MET A 38 -10.72 -5.96 4.12
C MET A 38 -11.99 -5.51 4.86
N ARG A 39 -13.01 -6.36 4.95
CA ARG A 39 -14.23 -6.10 5.72
C ARG A 39 -13.91 -5.87 7.20
N ALA A 40 -13.07 -6.73 7.77
CA ALA A 40 -12.62 -6.62 9.16
C ALA A 40 -11.83 -5.32 9.39
N LEU A 41 -10.90 -4.99 8.50
CA LEU A 41 -10.13 -3.74 8.56
C LEU A 41 -11.03 -2.50 8.48
N VAL A 42 -11.94 -2.45 7.50
CA VAL A 42 -12.83 -1.28 7.30
C VAL A 42 -13.79 -1.16 8.48
N ARG A 43 -14.35 -2.27 8.97
CA ARG A 43 -15.18 -2.27 10.18
C ARG A 43 -14.41 -1.72 11.38
N PHE A 44 -13.21 -2.21 11.65
CA PHE A 44 -12.36 -1.71 12.72
C PHE A 44 -12.09 -0.21 12.60
N LYS A 45 -11.81 0.28 11.40
CA LYS A 45 -11.46 1.69 11.17
C LYS A 45 -12.68 2.61 11.11
N SER A 46 -13.89 2.11 10.84
CA SER A 46 -15.09 2.95 10.61
C SER A 46 -16.15 2.84 11.70
N ALA A 47 -16.16 1.78 12.51
CA ALA A 47 -17.14 1.60 13.59
C ALA A 47 -17.05 2.73 14.62
N THR A 48 -18.13 3.06 15.29
CA THR A 48 -18.14 4.06 16.36
C THR A 48 -17.26 3.63 17.55
N LEU A 49 -17.38 2.37 17.95
CA LEU A 49 -16.55 1.75 19.00
C LEU A 49 -15.78 0.58 18.39
N THR A 50 -14.58 0.32 18.91
CA THR A 50 -13.83 -0.90 18.63
C THR A 50 -14.39 -2.07 19.43
N ASP A 51 -14.15 -3.29 18.96
CA ASP A 51 -14.45 -4.50 19.73
C ASP A 51 -13.56 -4.50 20.99
N LEU A 52 -14.01 -5.22 22.04
CA LEU A 52 -13.30 -5.30 23.32
C LEU A 52 -11.87 -5.84 23.11
N GLY A 53 -10.91 -5.19 23.73
CA GLY A 53 -9.49 -5.55 23.62
C GLY A 53 -8.75 -4.90 22.44
N PHE A 54 -9.46 -4.16 21.56
CA PHE A 54 -8.85 -3.44 20.45
C PHE A 54 -8.79 -1.93 20.70
N SER A 55 -7.70 -1.33 20.28
CA SER A 55 -7.50 0.13 20.32
C SER A 55 -7.20 0.66 18.93
N ARG A 56 -7.67 1.86 18.63
CA ARG A 56 -7.37 2.52 17.34
C ARG A 56 -7.12 4.01 17.50
N SER A 57 -6.33 4.53 16.57
CA SER A 57 -6.12 5.97 16.39
C SER A 57 -6.97 6.45 15.20
N GLY A 58 -7.95 7.31 15.48
CA GLY A 58 -8.82 7.92 14.48
C GLY A 58 -9.84 6.97 13.85
N VAL A 59 -10.90 7.56 13.29
CA VAL A 59 -11.99 6.88 12.62
C VAL A 59 -11.98 7.26 11.14
N TRP A 60 -12.18 6.29 10.25
CA TRP A 60 -12.35 6.56 8.84
C TRP A 60 -13.78 6.96 8.54
N GLY A 61 -13.96 8.16 8.00
CA GLY A 61 -15.18 8.51 7.32
C GLY A 61 -15.29 7.77 5.97
N ARG A 62 -16.47 7.83 5.36
CA ARG A 62 -16.78 7.15 4.09
C ARG A 62 -15.77 7.42 2.98
N GLU A 63 -15.39 8.67 2.77
CA GLU A 63 -14.41 9.05 1.71
C GLU A 63 -13.00 8.52 2.00
N THR A 64 -12.59 8.53 3.27
CA THR A 64 -11.29 7.95 3.68
C THR A 64 -11.27 6.44 3.47
N ALA A 65 -12.34 5.74 3.88
CA ALA A 65 -12.47 4.30 3.67
C ALA A 65 -12.44 3.95 2.18
N ALA A 66 -13.17 4.72 1.34
CA ALA A 66 -13.18 4.54 -0.10
C ALA A 66 -11.78 4.76 -0.70
N GLN A 67 -11.08 5.84 -0.33
CA GLN A 67 -9.75 6.15 -0.82
C GLN A 67 -8.73 5.08 -0.41
N ARG A 68 -8.70 4.68 0.87
CA ARG A 68 -7.75 3.67 1.37
C ARG A 68 -8.02 2.30 0.78
N GLY A 69 -9.30 1.93 0.63
CA GLY A 69 -9.71 0.71 -0.07
C GLY A 69 -9.28 0.70 -1.54
N GLU A 70 -9.43 1.81 -2.28
CA GLU A 70 -8.92 1.94 -3.65
C GLU A 70 -7.39 1.78 -3.73
N HIS A 71 -6.66 2.37 -2.77
CA HIS A 71 -5.21 2.24 -2.69
C HIS A 71 -4.77 0.77 -2.52
N LEU A 72 -5.39 0.06 -1.58
CA LEU A 72 -5.11 -1.35 -1.34
C LEU A 72 -5.53 -2.22 -2.54
N ALA A 73 -6.69 -1.94 -3.13
CA ALA A 73 -7.15 -2.61 -4.34
C ALA A 73 -6.16 -2.54 -5.49
N LEU A 74 -5.55 -1.36 -5.70
CA LEU A 74 -4.51 -1.17 -6.71
C LEU A 74 -3.22 -1.91 -6.37
N MET A 75 -2.81 -1.92 -5.10
CA MET A 75 -1.63 -2.65 -4.66
C MET A 75 -1.80 -4.16 -4.85
N PHE A 76 -2.87 -4.74 -4.34
CA PHE A 76 -3.12 -6.18 -4.49
C PHE A 76 -3.34 -6.59 -5.95
N GLY A 77 -3.94 -5.73 -6.77
CA GLY A 77 -4.04 -5.95 -8.20
C GLY A 77 -2.68 -5.99 -8.90
N ALA A 78 -1.74 -5.14 -8.48
CA ALA A 78 -0.36 -5.17 -8.99
C ALA A 78 0.39 -6.43 -8.52
N LEU A 79 0.19 -6.86 -7.27
CA LEU A 79 0.79 -8.09 -6.76
C LEU A 79 0.30 -9.32 -7.52
N ALA A 80 -0.99 -9.38 -7.86
CA ALA A 80 -1.58 -10.52 -8.56
C ALA A 80 -1.36 -10.52 -10.07
N ALA A 81 -1.11 -9.37 -10.69
CA ALA A 81 -1.02 -9.28 -12.14
C ALA A 81 0.15 -10.10 -12.69
N ASP A 82 -0.07 -10.71 -13.88
CA ASP A 82 0.94 -11.50 -14.57
C ASP A 82 2.24 -10.71 -14.81
N PRO A 83 3.41 -11.24 -14.41
CA PRO A 83 4.71 -10.60 -14.66
C PRO A 83 5.01 -10.38 -16.14
N GLN A 84 4.49 -11.24 -17.03
CA GLN A 84 4.67 -11.15 -18.48
C GLN A 84 3.57 -10.33 -19.16
N GLY A 85 2.54 -9.91 -18.42
CA GLY A 85 1.43 -9.12 -18.96
C GLY A 85 1.76 -7.62 -19.06
N GLU A 86 0.85 -6.85 -19.65
CA GLU A 86 0.98 -5.38 -19.79
C GLU A 86 1.20 -4.64 -18.47
N VAL A 87 0.71 -5.20 -17.37
CA VAL A 87 0.84 -4.63 -16.03
C VAL A 87 2.23 -4.89 -15.47
N ALA A 88 2.90 -5.97 -15.89
CA ALA A 88 4.16 -6.45 -15.35
C ALA A 88 4.11 -6.53 -13.83
N GLY A 89 3.13 -7.28 -13.31
CA GLY A 89 2.88 -7.46 -11.89
C GLY A 89 3.87 -8.42 -11.23
N LEU A 90 3.57 -8.85 -10.02
CA LEU A 90 4.42 -9.81 -9.27
C LEU A 90 4.02 -11.27 -9.50
N GLY A 91 2.78 -11.53 -9.93
CA GLY A 91 2.28 -12.89 -10.20
C GLY A 91 1.90 -13.66 -8.94
N VAL A 92 1.60 -12.98 -7.84
CA VAL A 92 1.13 -13.65 -6.60
C VAL A 92 -0.20 -14.32 -6.85
N PRO A 93 -0.34 -15.63 -6.56
CA PRO A 93 -1.61 -16.33 -6.66
C PRO A 93 -2.73 -15.65 -5.87
N ALA A 94 -3.94 -15.62 -6.40
CA ALA A 94 -5.06 -14.90 -5.79
C ALA A 94 -5.38 -15.41 -4.37
N GLU A 95 -5.24 -16.69 -4.12
CA GLU A 95 -5.43 -17.37 -2.83
C GLU A 95 -4.37 -16.99 -1.79
N ALA A 96 -3.16 -16.63 -2.22
CA ALA A 96 -2.07 -16.20 -1.36
C ALA A 96 -2.14 -14.71 -1.00
N LEU A 97 -3.08 -13.96 -1.58
CA LEU A 97 -3.26 -12.54 -1.27
C LEU A 97 -3.89 -12.37 0.12
N SER A 98 -3.21 -11.65 0.98
CA SER A 98 -3.65 -11.33 2.34
C SER A 98 -3.14 -9.96 2.77
N LEU A 99 -3.86 -9.30 3.65
CA LEU A 99 -3.38 -8.07 4.31
C LEU A 99 -2.13 -8.32 5.16
N ALA A 100 -1.80 -9.57 5.50
CA ALA A 100 -0.52 -9.93 6.11
C ALA A 100 0.69 -9.50 5.30
N LEU A 101 0.60 -9.48 3.96
CA LEU A 101 1.68 -9.03 3.07
C LEU A 101 2.09 -7.57 3.32
N LEU A 102 1.23 -6.78 3.95
CA LEU A 102 1.55 -5.40 4.32
C LEU A 102 2.57 -5.28 5.46
N VAL A 103 2.91 -6.39 6.14
CA VAL A 103 3.97 -6.42 7.17
C VAL A 103 5.35 -6.69 6.56
N VAL A 104 5.41 -7.09 5.29
CA VAL A 104 6.65 -7.50 4.60
C VAL A 104 7.30 -6.30 3.90
N PRO A 105 8.47 -5.81 4.35
CA PRO A 105 9.16 -4.66 3.74
C PRO A 105 9.46 -4.84 2.25
N ALA A 106 9.89 -6.05 1.84
CA ALA A 106 10.26 -6.34 0.46
C ALA A 106 9.06 -6.21 -0.52
N VAL A 107 7.84 -6.54 -0.07
CA VAL A 107 6.61 -6.34 -0.86
C VAL A 107 6.38 -4.84 -1.13
N TRP A 108 6.63 -3.99 -0.13
CA TRP A 108 6.50 -2.54 -0.29
C TRP A 108 7.60 -1.96 -1.18
N ASP A 109 8.84 -2.39 -1.01
CA ASP A 109 9.96 -1.93 -1.86
C ASP A 109 9.71 -2.31 -3.32
N TRP A 110 9.24 -3.55 -3.58
CA TRP A 110 8.81 -3.95 -4.91
C TRP A 110 7.69 -3.04 -5.44
N TYR A 111 6.62 -2.84 -4.65
CA TYR A 111 5.46 -2.07 -5.11
C TYR A 111 5.80 -0.61 -5.41
N ILE A 112 6.58 0.05 -4.55
CA ILE A 112 7.00 1.45 -4.75
C ILE A 112 7.87 1.57 -6.00
N ARG A 113 8.84 0.65 -6.18
CA ARG A 113 9.68 0.62 -7.39
C ARG A 113 8.86 0.35 -8.66
N TRP A 114 7.92 -0.59 -8.60
CA TRP A 114 7.02 -0.88 -9.70
C TRP A 114 6.18 0.36 -10.09
N ARG A 115 5.71 1.12 -9.10
CA ARG A 115 5.01 2.39 -9.32
C ARG A 115 5.90 3.42 -10.00
N GLU A 116 7.13 3.56 -9.55
CA GLU A 116 8.12 4.47 -10.14
C GLU A 116 8.38 4.13 -11.60
N LEU A 117 8.68 2.87 -11.91
CA LEU A 117 8.94 2.40 -13.28
C LEU A 117 7.75 2.68 -14.24
N ARG A 118 6.53 2.54 -13.75
CA ARG A 118 5.33 2.80 -14.56
C ARG A 118 5.04 4.27 -14.78
N ARG A 119 5.43 5.14 -13.88
CA ARG A 119 5.12 6.57 -13.93
C ARG A 119 6.29 7.44 -14.33
N GLY A 120 7.50 6.99 -14.07
CA GLY A 120 8.73 7.77 -14.23
C GLY A 120 9.02 8.73 -13.08
N PHE A 121 8.13 8.86 -12.11
CA PHE A 121 8.29 9.77 -10.96
C PHE A 121 7.42 9.34 -9.76
N PHE A 122 7.80 9.78 -8.58
CA PHE A 122 7.01 9.67 -7.36
C PHE A 122 6.06 10.86 -7.18
N THR A 123 4.95 10.58 -6.53
CA THR A 123 3.99 11.58 -6.08
C THR A 123 3.78 11.44 -4.57
N ARG A 124 3.05 12.39 -3.99
CA ARG A 124 2.61 12.30 -2.58
C ARG A 124 1.83 11.01 -2.28
N TRP A 125 1.20 10.42 -3.28
CA TRP A 125 0.39 9.22 -3.14
C TRP A 125 1.20 8.01 -2.64
N GLU A 126 2.40 7.78 -3.19
CA GLU A 126 3.28 6.69 -2.77
C GLU A 126 3.72 6.83 -1.31
N ALA A 127 4.04 8.06 -0.89
CA ALA A 127 4.35 8.34 0.52
C ALA A 127 3.14 8.11 1.44
N GLU A 128 1.93 8.48 1.01
CA GLU A 128 0.69 8.24 1.77
C GLU A 128 0.40 6.74 1.93
N MET A 129 0.71 5.92 0.94
CA MET A 129 0.59 4.47 1.04
C MET A 129 1.55 3.89 2.09
N LEU A 130 2.81 4.33 2.09
CA LEU A 130 3.79 3.91 3.10
C LEU A 130 3.37 4.36 4.51
N LEU A 131 2.85 5.58 4.66
CA LEU A 131 2.32 6.05 5.94
C LEU A 131 1.08 5.25 6.38
N LEU A 132 0.31 4.72 5.45
CA LEU A 132 -0.80 3.81 5.77
C LEU A 132 -0.28 2.49 6.33
N ALA A 133 0.79 1.91 5.73
CA ALA A 133 1.45 0.72 6.27
C ALA A 133 2.00 0.96 7.68
N ALA A 134 2.67 2.11 7.90
CA ALA A 134 3.13 2.47 9.23
C ALA A 134 1.98 2.60 10.25
N ALA A 135 0.84 3.15 9.84
CA ALA A 135 -0.34 3.25 10.72
C ALA A 135 -0.96 1.88 11.05
N PHE A 136 -0.88 0.91 10.14
CA PHE A 136 -1.39 -0.44 10.37
C PHE A 136 -0.50 -1.29 11.27
N THR A 137 0.79 -1.01 11.32
CA THR A 137 1.78 -1.76 12.10
C THR A 137 2.17 -1.09 13.42
N ARG A 138 1.57 0.08 13.73
CA ARG A 138 1.87 0.86 14.93
C ARG A 138 1.55 0.09 16.20
N GLU A 139 2.39 0.26 17.24
CA GLU A 139 2.39 -0.54 18.47
C GLU A 139 1.02 -0.61 19.17
N GLU A 140 0.39 0.52 19.48
CA GLU A 140 -0.85 0.53 20.26
C GLU A 140 -2.12 0.43 19.40
N PHE A 141 -2.10 0.96 18.17
CA PHE A 141 -3.31 1.24 17.40
C PHE A 141 -3.32 0.59 16.02
N GLY A 142 -2.25 -0.17 15.71
CA GLY A 142 -2.11 -0.81 14.42
C GLY A 142 -3.05 -2.00 14.27
N TRP A 143 -3.86 -2.00 13.23
CA TRP A 143 -4.78 -3.11 12.98
C TRP A 143 -4.04 -4.43 12.73
N LEU A 144 -2.97 -4.42 11.93
CA LEU A 144 -2.15 -5.61 11.70
C LEU A 144 -1.53 -6.10 13.00
N ARG A 145 -0.97 -5.18 13.80
CA ARG A 145 -0.36 -5.51 15.09
C ARG A 145 -1.31 -6.26 16.02
N GLN A 146 -2.59 -5.90 15.99
CA GLN A 146 -3.64 -6.48 16.83
C GLN A 146 -4.28 -7.74 16.23
N ASN A 147 -3.85 -8.17 15.02
CA ASN A 147 -4.37 -9.35 14.34
C ASN A 147 -3.24 -10.34 13.96
N PRO A 148 -2.54 -10.92 14.96
CA PRO A 148 -1.39 -11.80 14.68
C PRO A 148 -1.75 -13.08 13.91
N ALA A 149 -2.99 -13.56 14.00
CA ALA A 149 -3.45 -14.72 13.22
C ALA A 149 -3.34 -14.53 11.68
N LEU A 150 -3.20 -13.28 11.21
CA LEU A 150 -2.93 -13.02 9.79
C LEU A 150 -1.56 -13.55 9.35
N ALA A 151 -0.60 -13.74 10.27
CA ALA A 151 0.70 -14.32 9.95
C ALA A 151 0.58 -15.71 9.31
N ASP A 152 -0.44 -16.49 9.71
CA ASP A 152 -0.71 -17.82 9.16
C ASP A 152 -1.17 -17.81 7.70
N ARG A 153 -1.49 -16.64 7.18
CA ARG A 153 -1.89 -16.42 5.78
C ARG A 153 -0.72 -16.12 4.85
N LEU A 154 0.50 -15.97 5.39
CA LEU A 154 1.66 -15.71 4.56
C LEU A 154 2.09 -16.97 3.82
N GLU A 155 2.31 -16.82 2.53
CA GLU A 155 2.85 -17.85 1.64
C GLU A 155 4.11 -17.34 0.95
N PRO A 156 5.05 -18.22 0.59
CA PRO A 156 6.28 -17.81 -0.11
C PRO A 156 5.99 -17.13 -1.44
N ILE A 157 6.71 -16.06 -1.70
CA ILE A 157 6.70 -15.34 -2.98
C ILE A 157 8.15 -15.34 -3.50
N PRO A 158 8.44 -16.10 -4.56
CA PRO A 158 9.82 -16.28 -5.04
C PRO A 158 10.57 -14.95 -5.25
N GLY A 159 11.73 -14.81 -4.62
CA GLY A 159 12.57 -13.61 -4.70
C GLY A 159 12.08 -12.39 -3.91
N ILE A 160 10.98 -12.52 -3.17
CA ILE A 160 10.40 -11.43 -2.35
C ILE A 160 10.20 -11.85 -0.90
N LEU A 161 9.67 -13.05 -0.67
CA LEU A 161 9.35 -13.57 0.67
C LEU A 161 9.60 -15.06 0.71
N GLU A 162 10.66 -15.45 1.41
CA GLU A 162 11.07 -16.84 1.51
C GLU A 162 10.46 -17.53 2.74
N ALA A 163 10.38 -18.85 2.73
CA ALA A 163 9.77 -19.65 3.79
C ALA A 163 10.44 -19.43 5.18
N ALA A 164 11.75 -19.21 5.20
CA ALA A 164 12.46 -18.89 6.44
C ALA A 164 12.03 -17.55 7.04
N GLU A 165 11.87 -16.52 6.20
CA GLU A 165 11.40 -15.20 6.63
C GLU A 165 9.93 -15.26 7.13
N ILE A 166 9.09 -16.08 6.49
CA ILE A 166 7.72 -16.32 6.96
C ILE A 166 7.74 -16.93 8.36
N ALA A 167 8.58 -17.94 8.60
CA ALA A 167 8.70 -18.58 9.92
C ALA A 167 9.15 -17.57 10.98
N ASP A 168 10.09 -16.67 10.67
CA ASP A 168 10.51 -15.61 11.57
C ASP A 168 9.37 -14.63 11.87
N ILE A 169 8.62 -14.20 10.85
CA ILE A 169 7.46 -13.31 11.01
C ILE A 169 6.37 -13.99 11.86
N GLN A 170 6.09 -15.26 11.63
CA GLN A 170 5.10 -16.03 12.39
C GLN A 170 5.53 -16.23 13.84
N SER A 171 6.83 -16.39 14.09
CA SER A 171 7.38 -16.56 15.45
C SER A 171 7.33 -15.28 16.29
N ASP A 172 7.50 -14.11 15.66
CA ASP A 172 7.49 -12.80 16.34
C ASP A 172 6.79 -11.72 15.47
N TRP A 173 5.47 -11.86 15.35
CA TRP A 173 4.63 -10.88 14.66
C TRP A 173 4.78 -9.44 15.16
N PRO A 174 4.86 -9.19 16.49
CA PRO A 174 5.17 -7.87 17.01
C PRO A 174 6.47 -7.28 16.47
N ALA A 175 7.57 -8.03 16.48
CA ALA A 175 8.84 -7.54 15.93
C ALA A 175 8.78 -7.28 14.43
N ALA A 176 8.08 -8.12 13.67
CA ALA A 176 7.84 -7.91 12.24
C ALA A 176 7.06 -6.60 11.98
N CYS A 177 6.00 -6.34 12.76
CA CYS A 177 5.26 -5.07 12.70
C CYS A 177 6.16 -3.87 13.02
N ASP A 178 7.02 -3.95 14.03
CA ASP A 178 7.97 -2.88 14.39
C ASP A 178 8.99 -2.64 13.28
N GLY A 179 9.50 -3.72 12.68
CA GLY A 179 10.39 -3.66 11.52
C GLY A 179 9.73 -2.92 10.35
N MET A 180 8.52 -3.34 9.99
CA MET A 180 7.75 -2.70 8.91
C MET A 180 7.40 -1.25 9.22
N ASN A 181 7.04 -0.92 10.46
CA ASN A 181 6.75 0.47 10.85
C ASN A 181 7.94 1.38 10.61
N ARG A 182 9.13 1.00 11.09
CA ARG A 182 10.37 1.75 10.88
C ARG A 182 10.71 1.88 9.40
N HIS A 183 10.61 0.77 8.65
CA HIS A 183 10.86 0.73 7.21
C HIS A 183 9.93 1.69 6.45
N ALA A 184 8.61 1.60 6.70
CA ALA A 184 7.61 2.44 6.05
C ALA A 184 7.84 3.93 6.31
N LEU A 185 8.16 4.33 7.55
CA LEU A 185 8.45 5.71 7.89
C LEU A 185 9.72 6.23 7.20
N ALA A 186 10.77 5.41 7.13
CA ALA A 186 12.01 5.76 6.44
C ALA A 186 11.77 5.95 4.93
N ARG A 187 11.10 4.98 4.29
CA ARG A 187 10.78 5.04 2.85
C ARG A 187 9.82 6.19 2.52
N ALA A 188 8.82 6.47 3.37
CA ALA A 188 7.92 7.60 3.15
C ALA A 188 8.67 8.94 3.11
N ARG A 189 9.65 9.15 4.00
CA ARG A 189 10.49 10.36 4.00
C ARG A 189 11.32 10.47 2.72
N GLU A 190 11.91 9.37 2.28
CA GLU A 190 12.70 9.31 1.03
C GLU A 190 11.83 9.66 -0.18
N VAL A 191 10.68 8.99 -0.34
CA VAL A 191 9.71 9.24 -1.41
C VAL A 191 9.23 10.69 -1.39
N GLN A 192 8.93 11.26 -0.22
CA GLN A 192 8.52 12.66 -0.10
C GLN A 192 9.61 13.63 -0.55
N ARG A 193 10.87 13.34 -0.21
CA ARG A 193 12.02 14.14 -0.65
C ARG A 193 12.13 14.14 -2.17
N VAL A 194 12.09 12.97 -2.80
CA VAL A 194 12.18 12.82 -4.25
C VAL A 194 10.97 13.46 -4.96
N ALA A 195 9.75 13.26 -4.43
CA ALA A 195 8.54 13.84 -5.01
C ALA A 195 8.52 15.37 -4.98
N ARG A 196 9.19 16.01 -3.99
CA ARG A 196 9.34 17.47 -3.95
C ARG A 196 10.24 17.97 -5.08
N VAL A 197 11.34 17.28 -5.34
CA VAL A 197 12.26 17.63 -6.45
C VAL A 197 11.54 17.59 -7.80
N HIS A 198 10.67 16.59 -8.01
CA HIS A 198 9.90 16.49 -9.26
C HIS A 198 8.75 17.51 -9.38
N ARG A 199 8.32 18.12 -8.29
CA ARG A 199 7.25 19.15 -8.30
C ARG A 199 7.73 20.49 -8.79
N ASP A 200 9.00 20.80 -8.61
CA ASP A 200 9.60 22.06 -9.07
C ASP A 200 10.71 21.77 -10.09
N PRO A 201 10.31 21.50 -11.37
CA PRO A 201 11.28 21.18 -12.42
C PRO A 201 12.20 22.37 -12.75
N PHE A 202 11.93 23.57 -12.23
CA PHE A 202 12.72 24.76 -12.45
C PHE A 202 13.76 25.04 -11.33
N GLU A 203 13.59 24.45 -10.15
CA GLU A 203 14.53 24.67 -9.02
C GLU A 203 15.99 24.30 -9.36
N PRO A 204 16.28 23.19 -10.10
CA PRO A 204 17.63 22.89 -10.56
C PRO A 204 18.16 23.79 -11.68
N ILE A 205 17.27 24.49 -12.40
CA ILE A 205 17.60 25.31 -13.59
C ILE A 205 17.82 26.77 -13.20
N LEU A 206 17.21 27.24 -12.13
CA LEU A 206 17.34 28.63 -11.65
C LEU A 206 18.82 29.06 -11.44
N PRO A 207 19.69 28.30 -10.77
CA PRO A 207 21.10 28.65 -10.63
C PRO A 207 21.86 28.74 -11.95
N VAL A 208 21.47 27.92 -12.95
CA VAL A 208 22.08 27.90 -14.28
C VAL A 208 21.63 29.14 -15.10
N LEU A 209 20.38 29.52 -14.96
CA LEU A 209 19.85 30.71 -15.63
C LEU A 209 20.40 32.01 -15.02
N GLU A 210 20.53 32.07 -13.70
CA GLU A 210 21.16 33.21 -13.02
C GLU A 210 22.64 33.35 -13.37
N ALA A 211 23.37 32.24 -13.48
CA ALA A 211 24.78 32.23 -13.90
C ALA A 211 24.98 32.57 -15.38
N ALA A 212 23.95 32.39 -16.22
CA ALA A 212 23.98 32.69 -17.65
C ALA A 212 23.48 34.10 -18.00
N SER A 213 22.98 34.87 -17.04
CA SER A 213 22.55 36.25 -17.27
C SER A 213 23.75 37.16 -17.43
N PRO A 214 23.94 37.85 -18.57
CA PRO A 214 25.04 38.78 -18.71
C PRO A 214 24.83 39.97 -17.73
N VAL A 215 25.84 40.20 -16.94
CA VAL A 215 25.91 41.39 -16.07
C VAL A 215 25.92 42.62 -17.01
N SER A 216 24.88 43.44 -16.93
CA SER A 216 24.77 44.69 -17.65
C SER A 216 25.60 45.76 -16.95
#